data_7a29762540216d81e6285eef1cfd25fe
#
_entry.id   7a29762540216d81e6285eef1cfd25fe
#
_cell.length_a   1.000
_cell.length_b   1.000
_cell.length_c   1.000
_cell.angle_alpha   90.00
_cell.angle_beta   90.00
_cell.angle_gamma   90.00
#
_symmetry.space_group_name_H-M   'P 1'
#
loop_
_entity.id
_entity.type
_entity.pdbx_description
1 polymer ?
#
loop_
_entity_poly.entity_id
_entity_poly.type
_entity_poly.pdbx_seq_one_letter_code
_entity_poly.pdbx_strand_id
1 'polypeptide(L)'
;MNVLEVKNLTKSYKKHIPVLNDFSISIPAGRIVGLLGPNGCGKSTLIKLISGLLQPDSGEILVDGNEIGEKTKAIISYLPERTYFNSWMKIEELVNYFEEFYADFDKTRALTLLHDLGIEPKAKLKSLSKGTKEKVQLILVMSRKAKLYLLDEPIAGVDPAAREYILSSIVSTYNPEASIIITTHLISDVEQVLDDFVFLSFGGEILMSGNAEEARNENGKSLDMLFREVFRC
;
A
#
# COMPACT_ATOMS: atom_id res chain seq x y z
N MET A 1 9.02 -8.76 -16.07
CA MET A 1 9.34 -9.59 -14.88
C MET A 1 8.34 -9.21 -13.78
N ASN A 2 7.80 -10.17 -13.04
CA ASN A 2 6.85 -9.87 -11.99
C ASN A 2 7.60 -9.51 -10.71
N VAL A 3 7.15 -8.45 -10.02
CA VAL A 3 7.64 -8.08 -8.69
C VAL A 3 6.93 -8.90 -7.61
N LEU A 4 5.68 -9.32 -7.87
CA LEU A 4 4.88 -10.14 -6.97
C LEU A 4 4.21 -11.27 -7.75
N GLU A 5 4.32 -12.48 -7.22
CA GLU A 5 3.55 -13.65 -7.67
C GLU A 5 2.90 -14.30 -6.44
N VAL A 6 1.60 -14.51 -6.52
CA VAL A 6 0.80 -15.20 -5.50
C VAL A 6 0.09 -16.36 -6.20
N LYS A 7 0.21 -17.57 -5.66
CA LYS A 7 -0.34 -18.80 -6.25
C LYS A 7 -1.13 -19.59 -5.20
N ASN A 8 -2.40 -19.84 -5.52
CA ASN A 8 -3.33 -20.67 -4.74
C ASN A 8 -3.35 -20.33 -3.25
N LEU A 9 -3.28 -19.04 -2.92
CA LEU A 9 -3.14 -18.54 -1.56
C LEU A 9 -4.46 -18.68 -0.82
N THR A 10 -4.42 -19.35 0.32
CA THR A 10 -5.57 -19.47 1.23
C THR A 10 -5.21 -18.96 2.61
N LYS A 11 -6.13 -18.20 3.21
CA LYS A 11 -6.01 -17.70 4.58
C LYS A 11 -7.37 -17.62 5.26
N SER A 12 -7.45 -18.21 6.45
CA SER A 12 -8.61 -18.17 7.33
C SER A 12 -8.24 -17.66 8.71
N TYR A 13 -9.11 -16.87 9.32
CA TYR A 13 -9.02 -16.50 10.75
C TYR A 13 -9.92 -17.38 11.63
N LYS A 14 -10.97 -17.94 11.02
CA LYS A 14 -11.89 -18.86 11.66
C LYS A 14 -11.94 -20.15 10.85
N LYS A 15 -12.08 -21.26 11.56
CA LYS A 15 -12.18 -22.59 10.93
C LYS A 15 -13.28 -22.59 9.87
N HIS A 16 -12.96 -23.02 8.66
CA HIS A 16 -13.87 -23.14 7.51
C HIS A 16 -14.45 -21.83 6.92
N ILE A 17 -13.90 -20.68 7.30
CA ILE A 17 -14.30 -19.40 6.70
C ILE A 17 -13.04 -18.69 6.19
N PRO A 18 -12.60 -18.96 4.94
CA PRO A 18 -11.46 -18.30 4.35
C PRO A 18 -11.77 -16.85 4.03
N VAL A 19 -10.81 -15.97 4.33
CA VAL A 19 -10.81 -14.57 3.90
C VAL A 19 -10.19 -14.45 2.51
N LEU A 20 -9.23 -15.32 2.22
CA LEU A 20 -8.68 -15.55 0.88
C LEU A 20 -8.78 -17.04 0.61
N ASN A 21 -9.34 -17.43 -0.52
CA ASN A 21 -9.55 -18.81 -0.92
C ASN A 21 -9.05 -19.05 -2.33
N ASP A 22 -7.96 -19.83 -2.46
CA ASP A 22 -7.33 -20.14 -3.74
C ASP A 22 -6.96 -18.91 -4.59
N PHE A 23 -6.57 -17.84 -3.91
CA PHE A 23 -6.28 -16.55 -4.53
C PHE A 23 -4.96 -16.60 -5.30
N SER A 24 -4.98 -16.14 -6.55
CA SER A 24 -3.79 -16.07 -7.39
C SER A 24 -3.74 -14.73 -8.13
N ILE A 25 -2.57 -14.08 -8.12
CA ILE A 25 -2.32 -12.84 -8.84
C ILE A 25 -0.84 -12.69 -9.18
N SER A 26 -0.54 -12.05 -10.30
CA SER A 26 0.82 -11.64 -10.67
C SER A 26 0.84 -10.14 -10.96
N ILE A 27 1.80 -9.43 -10.37
CA ILE A 27 1.97 -7.98 -10.55
C ILE A 27 3.33 -7.75 -11.22
N PRO A 28 3.36 -7.12 -12.40
CA PRO A 28 4.61 -6.76 -13.06
C PRO A 28 5.35 -5.65 -12.30
N ALA A 29 6.68 -5.59 -12.48
CA ALA A 29 7.48 -4.49 -11.96
C ALA A 29 7.14 -3.16 -12.65
N GLY A 30 7.34 -2.04 -11.94
CA GLY A 30 7.14 -0.70 -12.48
C GLY A 30 5.68 -0.28 -12.65
N ARG A 31 4.77 -0.75 -11.77
CA ARG A 31 3.33 -0.45 -11.87
C ARG A 31 2.76 0.02 -10.54
N ILE A 32 1.83 0.97 -10.63
CA ILE A 32 0.97 1.38 -9.50
C ILE A 32 -0.35 0.63 -9.63
N VAL A 33 -0.61 -0.29 -8.71
CA VAL A 33 -1.76 -1.20 -8.76
C VAL A 33 -2.73 -0.89 -7.62
N GLY A 34 -3.98 -0.61 -7.97
CA GLY A 34 -5.08 -0.48 -7.01
C GLY A 34 -5.67 -1.82 -6.64
N LEU A 35 -5.55 -2.25 -5.40
CA LEU A 35 -6.28 -3.39 -4.86
C LEU A 35 -7.56 -2.86 -4.19
N LEU A 36 -8.65 -2.86 -4.92
CA LEU A 36 -9.88 -2.16 -4.63
C LEU A 36 -10.99 -3.15 -4.25
N GLY A 37 -11.76 -2.85 -3.23
CA GLY A 37 -12.82 -3.75 -2.77
C GLY A 37 -13.49 -3.28 -1.48
N PRO A 38 -14.65 -3.86 -1.12
CA PRO A 38 -15.34 -3.49 0.11
C PRO A 38 -14.54 -3.82 1.36
N ASN A 39 -14.94 -3.22 2.49
CA ASN A 39 -14.30 -3.53 3.76
C ASN A 39 -14.53 -5.00 4.15
N GLY A 40 -13.47 -5.67 4.59
CA GLY A 40 -13.51 -7.08 4.99
C GLY A 40 -13.31 -8.09 3.86
N CYS A 41 -13.11 -7.67 2.59
CA CYS A 41 -12.88 -8.61 1.48
C CYS A 41 -11.47 -9.24 1.44
N GLY A 42 -10.56 -8.83 2.33
CA GLY A 42 -9.24 -9.47 2.45
C GLY A 42 -8.04 -8.63 2.02
N LYS A 43 -8.21 -7.38 1.57
CA LYS A 43 -7.12 -6.47 1.12
C LYS A 43 -5.96 -6.40 2.13
N SER A 44 -6.24 -5.95 3.35
CA SER A 44 -5.23 -5.84 4.41
C SER A 44 -4.67 -7.20 4.84
N THR A 45 -5.44 -8.29 4.69
CA THR A 45 -4.94 -9.65 4.93
C THR A 45 -3.90 -10.03 3.90
N LEU A 46 -4.17 -9.77 2.61
CA LEU A 46 -3.22 -10.02 1.53
C LEU A 46 -1.94 -9.19 1.72
N ILE A 47 -2.07 -7.90 2.00
CA ILE A 47 -0.92 -7.02 2.29
C ILE A 47 -0.06 -7.57 3.45
N LYS A 48 -0.68 -8.03 4.55
CA LYS A 48 0.04 -8.59 5.69
C LYS A 48 0.71 -9.94 5.38
N LEU A 49 0.14 -10.75 4.50
CA LEU A 49 0.77 -11.97 4.03
C LEU A 49 2.00 -11.67 3.17
N ILE A 50 1.88 -10.73 2.22
CA ILE A 50 3.00 -10.29 1.36
C ILE A 50 4.13 -9.65 2.18
N SER A 51 3.80 -8.85 3.20
CA SER A 51 4.80 -8.25 4.10
C SER A 51 5.41 -9.22 5.11
N GLY A 52 4.92 -10.47 5.17
CA GLY A 52 5.39 -11.50 6.12
C GLY A 52 4.97 -11.26 7.56
N LEU A 53 3.93 -10.45 7.80
CA LEU A 53 3.31 -10.25 9.12
C LEU A 53 2.30 -11.33 9.47
N LEU A 54 1.81 -12.06 8.46
CA LEU A 54 0.95 -13.23 8.59
C LEU A 54 1.54 -14.40 7.81
N GLN A 55 1.21 -15.62 8.24
CA GLN A 55 1.53 -16.84 7.52
C GLN A 55 0.28 -17.32 6.76
N PRO A 56 0.39 -17.76 5.51
CA PRO A 56 -0.70 -18.39 4.79
C PRO A 56 -1.04 -19.77 5.40
N ASP A 57 -2.28 -20.22 5.16
CA ASP A 57 -2.68 -21.59 5.51
C ASP A 57 -2.22 -22.56 4.41
N SER A 58 -2.22 -22.10 3.15
CA SER A 58 -1.66 -22.79 1.98
C SER A 58 -1.36 -21.79 0.85
N GLY A 59 -0.64 -22.25 -0.18
CA GLY A 59 -0.23 -21.45 -1.33
C GLY A 59 1.15 -20.85 -1.18
N GLU A 60 1.57 -20.09 -2.18
CA GLU A 60 2.91 -19.52 -2.30
C GLU A 60 2.84 -18.02 -2.58
N ILE A 61 3.78 -17.29 -2.01
CA ILE A 61 3.99 -15.86 -2.30
C ILE A 61 5.47 -15.66 -2.62
N LEU A 62 5.75 -15.13 -3.80
CA LEU A 62 7.09 -14.75 -4.23
C LEU A 62 7.16 -13.24 -4.47
N VAL A 63 8.17 -12.59 -3.90
CA VAL A 63 8.48 -11.18 -4.15
C VAL A 63 9.86 -11.11 -4.78
N ASP A 64 9.95 -10.53 -5.98
CA ASP A 64 11.17 -10.50 -6.79
C ASP A 64 11.80 -11.91 -6.92
N GLY A 65 10.95 -12.93 -7.11
CA GLY A 65 11.34 -14.34 -7.25
C GLY A 65 11.78 -15.03 -5.95
N ASN A 66 11.66 -14.38 -4.78
CA ASN A 66 12.04 -14.96 -3.49
C ASN A 66 10.82 -15.21 -2.60
N GLU A 67 10.83 -16.31 -1.87
CA GLU A 67 9.85 -16.59 -0.81
C GLU A 67 9.91 -15.53 0.30
N ILE A 68 8.79 -15.35 1.00
CA ILE A 68 8.68 -14.35 2.08
C ILE A 68 9.68 -14.66 3.20
N GLY A 69 10.59 -13.73 3.43
CA GLY A 69 11.67 -13.87 4.42
C GLY A 69 12.50 -12.60 4.55
N GLU A 70 13.72 -12.73 5.03
CA GLU A 70 14.62 -11.61 5.27
C GLU A 70 14.91 -10.81 3.97
N LYS A 71 15.19 -11.51 2.86
CA LYS A 71 15.46 -10.89 1.56
C LYS A 71 14.29 -10.05 1.06
N THR A 72 13.06 -10.55 1.17
CA THR A 72 11.88 -9.82 0.72
C THR A 72 11.54 -8.64 1.64
N LYS A 73 11.74 -8.79 2.96
CA LYS A 73 11.57 -7.68 3.92
C LYS A 73 12.53 -6.52 3.68
N ALA A 74 13.71 -6.79 3.16
CA ALA A 74 14.70 -5.75 2.81
C ALA A 74 14.23 -4.90 1.62
N ILE A 75 13.43 -5.44 0.69
CA ILE A 75 12.99 -4.78 -0.53
C ILE A 75 11.50 -4.38 -0.53
N ILE A 76 10.77 -4.70 0.54
CA ILE A 76 9.38 -4.27 0.75
C ILE A 76 9.34 -3.08 1.69
N SER A 77 8.59 -2.03 1.32
CA SER A 77 8.24 -0.93 2.20
C SER A 77 6.74 -0.95 2.49
N TYR A 78 6.35 -1.03 3.76
CA TYR A 78 4.97 -1.23 4.15
C TYR A 78 4.43 -0.05 4.97
N LEU A 79 3.31 0.51 4.53
CA LEU A 79 2.51 1.50 5.24
C LEU A 79 1.23 0.82 5.75
N PRO A 80 1.08 0.56 7.05
CA PRO A 80 -0.15 0.02 7.61
C PRO A 80 -1.24 1.10 7.76
N GLU A 81 -2.51 0.67 7.75
CA GLU A 81 -3.69 1.53 7.97
C GLU A 81 -3.59 2.38 9.24
N ARG A 82 -2.94 1.87 10.29
CA ARG A 82 -2.82 2.55 11.56
C ARG A 82 -1.37 2.85 11.90
N THR A 83 -1.13 4.03 12.45
CA THR A 83 0.19 4.41 12.96
C THR A 83 0.61 3.47 14.08
N TYR A 84 1.79 2.86 13.95
CA TYR A 84 2.37 1.94 14.93
C TYR A 84 3.49 2.56 15.75
N PHE A 85 3.84 3.81 15.49
CA PHE A 85 4.90 4.51 16.23
C PHE A 85 4.46 4.94 17.63
N ASN A 86 5.39 4.87 18.55
CA ASN A 86 5.15 5.35 19.91
C ASN A 86 4.91 6.86 19.92
N SER A 87 3.83 7.29 20.53
CA SER A 87 3.41 8.70 20.55
C SER A 87 4.39 9.67 21.22
N TRP A 88 5.27 9.16 22.09
CA TRP A 88 6.30 9.96 22.77
C TRP A 88 7.54 10.22 21.92
N MET A 89 7.76 9.48 20.84
CA MET A 89 8.93 9.64 19.97
C MET A 89 8.92 11.00 19.27
N LYS A 90 10.11 11.58 19.11
CA LYS A 90 10.32 12.74 18.27
C LYS A 90 10.46 12.34 16.80
N ILE A 91 10.22 13.29 15.90
CA ILE A 91 10.35 13.07 14.46
C ILE A 91 11.80 12.69 14.09
N GLU A 92 12.78 13.39 14.66
CA GLU A 92 14.21 13.09 14.47
C GLU A 92 14.58 11.66 14.90
N GLU A 93 13.97 11.17 16.00
CA GLU A 93 14.20 9.81 16.49
C GLU A 93 13.62 8.76 15.53
N LEU A 94 12.46 9.04 14.93
CA LEU A 94 11.86 8.18 13.92
C LEU A 94 12.70 8.11 12.64
N VAL A 95 13.19 9.25 12.16
CA VAL A 95 14.08 9.32 11.00
C VAL A 95 15.35 8.52 11.24
N ASN A 96 15.99 8.70 12.41
CA ASN A 96 17.19 7.94 12.78
C ASN A 96 16.90 6.44 12.92
N TYR A 97 15.74 6.08 13.48
CA TYR A 97 15.31 4.68 13.56
C TYR A 97 15.20 4.03 12.18
N PHE A 98 14.61 4.73 11.18
CA PHE A 98 14.53 4.21 9.81
C PHE A 98 15.91 4.09 9.16
N GLU A 99 16.80 5.06 9.37
CA GLU A 99 18.18 5.03 8.87
C GLU A 99 18.98 3.85 9.43
N GLU A 100 18.76 3.52 10.71
CA GLU A 100 19.47 2.41 11.37
C GLU A 100 18.94 1.03 10.90
N PHE A 101 17.62 0.91 10.70
CA PHE A 101 16.99 -0.38 10.37
C PHE A 101 16.95 -0.69 8.88
N TYR A 102 16.97 0.32 8.00
CA TYR A 102 16.80 0.15 6.57
C TYR A 102 17.98 0.75 5.81
N ALA A 103 18.85 -0.11 5.28
CA ALA A 103 20.03 0.29 4.51
C ALA A 103 19.70 1.09 3.24
N ASP A 104 18.47 0.95 2.73
CA ASP A 104 17.93 1.63 1.56
C ASP A 104 17.17 2.94 1.89
N PHE A 105 17.20 3.39 3.15
CA PHE A 105 16.51 4.61 3.57
C PHE A 105 17.26 5.88 3.16
N ASP A 106 16.56 6.78 2.50
CA ASP A 106 17.09 8.09 2.10
C ASP A 106 16.69 9.15 3.16
N LYS A 107 17.56 9.33 4.16
CA LYS A 107 17.39 10.29 5.24
C LYS A 107 17.27 11.73 4.75
N THR A 108 18.08 12.12 3.76
CA THR A 108 18.07 13.48 3.22
C THR A 108 16.70 13.79 2.61
N ARG A 109 16.16 12.87 1.83
CA ARG A 109 14.82 12.97 1.24
C ARG A 109 13.74 13.06 2.32
N ALA A 110 13.79 12.19 3.34
CA ALA A 110 12.84 12.23 4.45
C ALA A 110 12.82 13.58 5.16
N LEU A 111 13.99 14.12 5.48
CA LEU A 111 14.14 15.42 6.14
C LEU A 111 13.63 16.57 5.27
N THR A 112 13.91 16.57 3.97
CA THR A 112 13.42 17.57 3.02
C THR A 112 11.87 17.57 2.99
N LEU A 113 11.26 16.41 2.80
CA LEU A 113 9.80 16.29 2.75
C LEU A 113 9.12 16.69 4.07
N LEU A 114 9.73 16.36 5.21
CA LEU A 114 9.23 16.79 6.52
C LEU A 114 9.34 18.30 6.70
N HIS A 115 10.45 18.91 6.26
CA HIS A 115 10.65 20.37 6.28
C HIS A 115 9.62 21.10 5.42
N ASP A 116 9.34 20.60 4.21
CA ASP A 116 8.37 21.19 3.28
C ASP A 116 6.94 21.19 3.83
N LEU A 117 6.64 20.24 4.73
CA LEU A 117 5.39 20.20 5.48
C LEU A 117 5.39 21.05 6.76
N GLY A 118 6.47 21.78 7.06
CA GLY A 118 6.63 22.54 8.29
C GLY A 118 6.66 21.67 9.54
N ILE A 119 7.13 20.41 9.43
CA ILE A 119 7.21 19.49 10.56
C ILE A 119 8.56 19.61 11.23
N GLU A 120 8.56 20.12 12.45
CA GLU A 120 9.77 20.31 13.26
C GLU A 120 10.39 18.98 13.69
N PRO A 121 11.70 18.74 13.47
CA PRO A 121 12.37 17.50 13.86
C PRO A 121 12.26 17.15 15.34
N LYS A 122 12.21 18.16 16.22
CA LYS A 122 12.09 18.00 17.68
C LYS A 122 10.65 17.83 18.16
N ALA A 123 9.64 17.97 17.28
CA ALA A 123 8.25 17.75 17.63
C ALA A 123 8.01 16.29 18.01
N LYS A 124 7.17 16.05 19.03
CA LYS A 124 6.75 14.70 19.42
C LYS A 124 5.51 14.30 18.64
N LEU A 125 5.42 13.03 18.22
CA LEU A 125 4.24 12.51 17.52
C LEU A 125 2.93 12.84 18.24
N LYS A 126 2.88 12.77 19.56
CA LYS A 126 1.66 13.08 20.34
C LYS A 126 1.14 14.49 20.13
N SER A 127 2.01 15.46 19.79
CA SER A 127 1.62 16.86 19.57
C SER A 127 1.10 17.14 18.16
N LEU A 128 1.22 16.19 17.22
CA LEU A 128 0.77 16.32 15.86
C LEU A 128 -0.70 15.91 15.71
N SER A 129 -1.39 16.53 14.73
CA SER A 129 -2.73 16.10 14.33
C SER A 129 -2.70 14.67 13.74
N LYS A 130 -3.85 14.01 13.65
CA LYS A 130 -3.96 12.68 13.04
C LYS A 130 -3.41 12.71 11.62
N GLY A 131 -3.88 13.63 10.76
CA GLY A 131 -3.42 13.72 9.37
C GLY A 131 -1.93 14.02 9.24
N THR A 132 -1.35 14.84 10.15
CA THR A 132 0.10 15.09 10.15
C THR A 132 0.90 13.82 10.51
N LYS A 133 0.41 13.00 11.45
CA LYS A 133 1.04 11.71 11.77
C LYS A 133 1.04 10.76 10.57
N GLU A 134 -0.06 10.70 9.84
CA GLU A 134 -0.19 9.90 8.62
C GLU A 134 0.78 10.37 7.53
N LYS A 135 0.93 11.69 7.34
CA LYS A 135 1.93 12.26 6.42
C LYS A 135 3.36 11.89 6.84
N VAL A 136 3.71 12.00 8.13
CA VAL A 136 5.03 11.59 8.64
C VAL A 136 5.29 10.12 8.31
N GLN A 137 4.33 9.26 8.60
CA GLN A 137 4.47 7.82 8.36
C GLN A 137 4.65 7.51 6.87
N LEU A 138 3.87 8.15 6.01
CA LEU A 138 4.01 8.00 4.55
C LEU A 138 5.40 8.46 4.08
N ILE A 139 5.88 9.63 4.52
CA ILE A 139 7.20 10.15 4.16
C ILE A 139 8.29 9.14 4.52
N LEU A 140 8.26 8.57 5.73
CA LEU A 140 9.24 7.60 6.15
C LEU A 140 9.22 6.34 5.26
N VAL A 141 8.03 5.81 4.97
CA VAL A 141 7.84 4.64 4.10
C VAL A 141 8.31 4.93 2.67
N MET A 142 7.94 6.09 2.10
CA MET A 142 8.27 6.47 0.72
C MET A 142 9.72 6.97 0.57
N SER A 143 10.43 7.23 1.67
CA SER A 143 11.85 7.58 1.65
C SER A 143 12.78 6.36 1.63
N ARG A 144 12.26 5.14 1.62
CA ARG A 144 13.00 3.94 1.28
C ARG A 144 13.16 3.79 -0.23
N LYS A 145 14.19 3.08 -0.69
CA LYS A 145 14.39 2.70 -2.11
C LYS A 145 13.95 1.25 -2.32
N ALA A 146 12.71 0.94 -1.91
CA ALA A 146 12.14 -0.38 -2.00
C ALA A 146 11.79 -0.77 -3.45
N LYS A 147 11.70 -2.07 -3.75
CA LYS A 147 11.19 -2.60 -5.03
C LYS A 147 9.67 -2.72 -5.02
N LEU A 148 9.07 -2.94 -3.84
CA LEU A 148 7.63 -3.07 -3.67
C LEU A 148 7.17 -2.25 -2.47
N TYR A 149 6.28 -1.29 -2.73
CA TYR A 149 5.58 -0.54 -1.70
C TYR A 149 4.18 -1.11 -1.50
N LEU A 150 3.81 -1.36 -0.27
CA LEU A 150 2.50 -1.85 0.15
C LEU A 150 1.83 -0.76 0.99
N LEU A 151 0.84 -0.09 0.45
CA LEU A 151 0.16 1.04 1.10
C LEU A 151 -1.27 0.62 1.47
N ASP A 152 -1.49 0.34 2.76
CA ASP A 152 -2.78 -0.11 3.27
C ASP A 152 -3.62 1.08 3.73
N GLU A 153 -4.64 1.44 2.93
CA GLU A 153 -5.56 2.58 3.14
C GLU A 153 -4.82 3.92 3.39
N PRO A 154 -3.87 4.34 2.53
CA PRO A 154 -2.97 5.47 2.80
C PRO A 154 -3.66 6.82 2.94
N ILE A 155 -4.90 6.95 2.47
CA ILE A 155 -5.68 8.20 2.47
C ILE A 155 -6.95 8.11 3.34
N ALA A 156 -7.17 6.99 4.03
CA ALA A 156 -8.34 6.81 4.88
C ALA A 156 -8.29 7.73 6.10
N GLY A 157 -9.35 8.52 6.32
CA GLY A 157 -9.43 9.42 7.45
C GLY A 157 -8.58 10.69 7.36
N VAL A 158 -8.02 10.98 6.19
CA VAL A 158 -7.28 12.19 5.87
C VAL A 158 -8.21 13.21 5.22
N ASP A 159 -8.03 14.50 5.50
CA ASP A 159 -8.79 15.56 4.85
C ASP A 159 -8.45 15.65 3.33
N PRO A 160 -9.37 16.19 2.49
CA PRO A 160 -9.19 16.21 1.03
C PRO A 160 -7.88 16.86 0.56
N ALA A 161 -7.48 18.00 1.16
CA ALA A 161 -6.24 18.69 0.77
C ALA A 161 -5.00 17.86 1.11
N ALA A 162 -5.05 17.14 2.25
CA ALA A 162 -3.98 16.22 2.63
C ALA A 162 -3.93 14.96 1.75
N ARG A 163 -5.07 14.48 1.22
CA ARG A 163 -5.10 13.36 0.26
C ARG A 163 -4.37 13.70 -1.03
N GLU A 164 -4.65 14.86 -1.60
CA GLU A 164 -3.98 15.33 -2.82
C GLU A 164 -2.46 15.39 -2.62
N TYR A 165 -2.00 15.92 -1.48
CA TYR A 165 -0.58 15.93 -1.14
C TYR A 165 -0.01 14.51 -1.03
N ILE A 166 -0.69 13.59 -0.38
CA ILE A 166 -0.26 12.19 -0.24
C ILE A 166 -0.10 11.54 -1.62
N LEU A 167 -1.10 11.65 -2.47
CA LEU A 167 -1.09 11.06 -3.80
C LEU A 167 -0.01 11.68 -4.70
N SER A 168 0.11 13.01 -4.71
CA SER A 168 1.18 13.69 -5.44
C SER A 168 2.57 13.31 -4.93
N SER A 169 2.72 13.13 -3.62
CA SER A 169 3.97 12.65 -3.02
C SER A 169 4.29 11.21 -3.45
N ILE A 170 3.31 10.31 -3.46
CA ILE A 170 3.48 8.93 -3.94
C ILE A 170 4.00 8.96 -5.39
N VAL A 171 3.35 9.69 -6.29
CA VAL A 171 3.72 9.77 -7.70
C VAL A 171 5.08 10.45 -7.92
N SER A 172 5.33 11.60 -7.27
CA SER A 172 6.58 12.36 -7.47
C SER A 172 7.81 11.68 -6.87
N THR A 173 7.59 10.83 -5.87
CA THR A 173 8.68 10.09 -5.20
C THR A 173 8.85 8.67 -5.75
N TYR A 174 7.97 8.26 -6.63
CA TYR A 174 7.96 6.95 -7.24
C TYR A 174 9.22 6.70 -8.08
N ASN A 175 9.86 5.55 -7.84
CA ASN A 175 10.89 5.02 -8.73
C ASN A 175 10.22 4.18 -9.82
N PRO A 176 10.35 4.49 -11.12
CA PRO A 176 9.71 3.72 -12.19
C PRO A 176 10.06 2.22 -12.24
N GLU A 177 11.15 1.82 -11.59
CA GLU A 177 11.53 0.40 -11.46
C GLU A 177 10.85 -0.30 -10.27
N ALA A 178 10.27 0.46 -9.34
CA ALA A 178 9.53 -0.09 -8.20
C ALA A 178 8.06 -0.31 -8.57
N SER A 179 7.34 -1.07 -7.75
CA SER A 179 5.89 -1.20 -7.86
C SER A 179 5.22 -0.75 -6.57
N ILE A 180 4.00 -0.24 -6.70
CA ILE A 180 3.18 0.19 -5.56
C ILE A 180 1.87 -0.58 -5.60
N ILE A 181 1.47 -1.18 -4.49
CA ILE A 181 0.11 -1.70 -4.28
C ILE A 181 -0.59 -0.79 -3.29
N ILE A 182 -1.67 -0.18 -3.73
CA ILE A 182 -2.52 0.70 -2.90
C ILE A 182 -3.81 -0.02 -2.62
N THR A 183 -4.12 -0.28 -1.34
CA THR A 183 -5.46 -0.74 -0.96
C THR A 183 -6.31 0.45 -0.57
N THR A 184 -7.53 0.52 -1.08
CA THR A 184 -8.48 1.53 -0.62
C THR A 184 -9.92 1.16 -1.00
N HIS A 185 -10.87 1.79 -0.34
CA HIS A 185 -12.28 1.83 -0.71
C HIS A 185 -12.68 3.21 -1.28
N LEU A 186 -11.76 4.18 -1.28
CA LEU A 186 -11.93 5.55 -1.84
C LEU A 186 -11.36 5.59 -3.27
N ILE A 187 -12.05 4.94 -4.21
CA ILE A 187 -11.55 4.71 -5.57
C ILE A 187 -11.42 6.01 -6.35
N SER A 188 -12.41 6.89 -6.26
CA SER A 188 -12.40 8.20 -6.93
C SER A 188 -11.17 9.05 -6.64
N ASP A 189 -10.57 8.87 -5.47
CA ASP A 189 -9.41 9.66 -5.06
C ASP A 189 -8.10 9.13 -5.65
N VAL A 190 -8.00 7.80 -5.88
CA VAL A 190 -6.76 7.15 -6.34
C VAL A 190 -6.76 6.78 -7.83
N GLU A 191 -7.91 6.69 -8.49
CA GLU A 191 -8.02 6.12 -9.84
C GLU A 191 -7.15 6.81 -10.90
N GLN A 192 -6.81 8.10 -10.70
CA GLN A 192 -5.98 8.86 -11.64
C GLN A 192 -4.49 8.50 -11.58
N VAL A 193 -4.04 7.91 -10.47
CA VAL A 193 -2.64 7.52 -10.27
C VAL A 193 -2.39 6.04 -10.53
N LEU A 194 -3.45 5.26 -10.79
CA LEU A 194 -3.33 3.82 -11.02
C LEU A 194 -2.99 3.49 -12.48
N ASP A 195 -1.99 2.64 -12.66
CA ASP A 195 -1.72 1.97 -13.93
C ASP A 195 -2.66 0.78 -14.13
N ASP A 196 -2.83 -0.04 -13.10
CA ASP A 196 -3.65 -1.23 -13.11
C ASP A 196 -4.56 -1.28 -11.88
N PHE A 197 -5.64 -2.07 -11.96
CA PHE A 197 -6.56 -2.26 -10.85
C PHE A 197 -6.98 -3.73 -10.71
N VAL A 198 -7.40 -4.08 -9.50
CA VAL A 198 -7.97 -5.38 -9.14
C VAL A 198 -9.18 -5.13 -8.24
N PHE A 199 -10.37 -5.53 -8.67
CA PHE A 199 -11.58 -5.52 -7.85
C PHE A 199 -11.67 -6.84 -7.09
N LEU A 200 -11.42 -6.77 -5.79
CA LEU A 200 -11.41 -7.89 -4.88
C LEU A 200 -12.71 -7.99 -4.10
N SER A 201 -13.38 -9.13 -4.23
CA SER A 201 -14.59 -9.47 -3.48
C SER A 201 -14.28 -10.39 -2.29
N PHE A 202 -15.33 -10.73 -1.54
CA PHE A 202 -15.21 -11.62 -0.39
C PHE A 202 -14.66 -13.01 -0.78
N GLY A 203 -13.87 -13.60 0.12
CA GLY A 203 -13.21 -14.87 -0.15
C GLY A 203 -11.98 -14.76 -1.06
N GLY A 204 -11.58 -13.55 -1.45
CA GLY A 204 -10.44 -13.33 -2.35
C GLY A 204 -10.80 -13.50 -3.83
N GLU A 205 -12.08 -13.44 -4.20
CA GLU A 205 -12.50 -13.51 -5.59
C GLU A 205 -12.13 -12.22 -6.34
N ILE A 206 -11.45 -12.35 -7.48
CA ILE A 206 -11.18 -11.23 -8.38
C ILE A 206 -12.36 -11.12 -9.35
N LEU A 207 -13.17 -10.08 -9.20
CA LEU A 207 -14.32 -9.83 -10.06
C LEU A 207 -13.94 -9.16 -11.38
N MET A 208 -12.95 -8.28 -11.34
CA MET A 208 -12.42 -7.58 -12.51
C MET A 208 -10.99 -7.14 -12.24
N SER A 209 -10.14 -7.17 -13.25
CA SER A 209 -8.79 -6.62 -13.18
C SER A 209 -8.31 -6.23 -14.57
N GLY A 210 -7.38 -5.29 -14.64
CA GLY A 210 -6.80 -4.85 -15.92
C GLY A 210 -6.11 -3.52 -15.83
N ASN A 211 -5.77 -2.96 -16.98
CA ASN A 211 -5.22 -1.64 -17.10
C ASN A 211 -6.30 -0.58 -16.80
N ALA A 212 -5.98 0.39 -15.96
CA ALA A 212 -6.94 1.38 -15.49
C ALA A 212 -7.41 2.34 -16.60
N GLU A 213 -6.51 2.73 -17.50
CA GLU A 213 -6.83 3.63 -18.62
C GLU A 213 -7.65 2.91 -19.70
N GLU A 214 -7.26 1.69 -20.07
CA GLU A 214 -8.02 0.86 -21.01
C GLU A 214 -9.45 0.62 -20.51
N ALA A 215 -9.61 0.23 -19.25
CA ALA A 215 -10.93 -0.01 -18.65
C ALA A 215 -11.82 1.24 -18.67
N ARG A 216 -11.26 2.44 -18.38
CA ARG A 216 -12.00 3.70 -18.48
C ARG A 216 -12.44 4.00 -19.92
N ASN A 217 -11.53 3.81 -20.87
CA ASN A 217 -11.78 4.11 -22.30
C ASN A 217 -12.80 3.16 -22.92
N GLU A 218 -12.69 1.87 -22.66
CA GLU A 218 -13.60 0.84 -23.21
C GLU A 218 -15.02 0.98 -22.65
N ASN A 219 -15.17 1.35 -21.40
CA ASN A 219 -16.47 1.44 -20.75
C ASN A 219 -17.05 2.87 -20.74
N GLY A 220 -16.26 3.90 -21.08
CA GLY A 220 -16.69 5.30 -21.02
C GLY A 220 -17.03 5.76 -19.58
N LYS A 221 -16.42 5.14 -18.56
CA LYS A 221 -16.74 5.34 -17.15
C LYS A 221 -15.49 5.40 -16.29
N SER A 222 -15.58 6.07 -15.13
CA SER A 222 -14.52 6.03 -14.13
C SER A 222 -14.41 4.63 -13.47
N LEU A 223 -13.27 4.33 -12.86
CA LEU A 223 -13.11 3.08 -12.10
C LEU A 223 -14.08 3.02 -10.91
N ASP A 224 -14.41 4.16 -10.27
CA ASP A 224 -15.41 4.23 -9.22
C ASP A 224 -16.81 3.83 -9.72
N MET A 225 -17.20 4.30 -10.92
CA MET A 225 -18.47 3.90 -11.54
C MET A 225 -18.49 2.40 -11.89
N LEU A 226 -17.40 1.87 -12.48
CA LEU A 226 -17.27 0.44 -12.78
C LEU A 226 -17.35 -0.40 -11.51
N PHE A 227 -16.68 0.05 -10.44
CA PHE A 227 -16.73 -0.64 -9.15
C PHE A 227 -18.16 -0.74 -8.61
N ARG A 228 -18.91 0.37 -8.63
CA ARG A 228 -20.31 0.38 -8.17
C ARG A 228 -21.20 -0.56 -8.98
N GLU A 229 -20.97 -0.66 -10.28
CA GLU A 229 -21.71 -1.59 -11.14
C GLU A 229 -21.37 -3.05 -10.84
N VAL A 230 -20.08 -3.38 -10.70
CA VAL A 230 -19.60 -4.74 -10.42
C VAL A 230 -20.08 -5.22 -9.05
N PHE A 231 -20.06 -4.36 -8.04
CA PHE A 231 -20.49 -4.69 -6.70
C PHE A 231 -22.00 -4.41 -6.46
N ARG A 232 -22.70 -3.88 -7.47
CA ARG A 232 -24.14 -3.53 -7.38
C ARG A 232 -24.49 -2.66 -6.17
N CYS A 233 -23.66 -1.64 -5.91
CA CYS A 233 -23.81 -0.69 -4.82
C CYS A 233 -24.56 0.57 -5.29
#